data_e79188a06046129751c08fa98925fe37
#
_entry.id   e79188a06046129751c08fa98925fe37
#
_cell.length_a   1.000
_cell.length_b   1.000
_cell.length_c   1.000
_cell.angle_alpha   90.00
_cell.angle_beta   90.00
_cell.angle_gamma   90.00
#
_symmetry.space_group_name_H-M   'P 1'
#
loop_
_entity.id
_entity.type
_entity.pdbx_description
1 polymer ?
#
loop_
_entity_poly.entity_id
_entity_poly.type
_entity_poly.pdbx_seq_one_letter_code
_entity_poly.pdbx_strand_id
1 'polypeptide(L)'
;MASAEGVRDLLGLLAYAELVAFFRLSEDAALAPSLSDKAALGGMAVAEFGHFQLLRDEIARMGVPPEQAMLPFVGPLDDFHARTTPSDWLEGLVKAYVGDGIAADFYRAIAELLDPPTRQLVLDVLADTGHADFVTSRVRAAIDADPAVAGRLALWARRLVGEALAQAHRVAAERAPLARLLAGAVSSPDGPGGEQGEIGRMFARLTDAHDERMAALGLAGWERVPEAEAPGPG
;
A
#
# COMPACT_ATOMS: atom_id res chain seq x y z
N MET A 1 -5.56 -7.17 -23.50
CA MET A 1 -5.57 -5.70 -23.32
C MET A 1 -6.56 -5.36 -22.21
N ALA A 2 -6.20 -4.48 -21.33
CA ALA A 2 -7.05 -3.97 -20.26
C ALA A 2 -8.34 -3.34 -20.82
N SER A 3 -9.49 -3.59 -20.18
CA SER A 3 -10.74 -2.91 -20.58
C SER A 3 -10.71 -1.45 -20.13
N ALA A 4 -11.31 -0.55 -20.93
CA ALA A 4 -11.40 0.89 -20.56
C ALA A 4 -12.06 1.10 -19.18
N GLU A 5 -13.03 0.24 -18.83
CA GLU A 5 -13.69 0.28 -17.53
C GLU A 5 -12.76 -0.16 -16.38
N GLY A 6 -11.95 -1.21 -16.59
CA GLY A 6 -10.95 -1.64 -15.60
C GLY A 6 -9.85 -0.61 -15.40
N VAL A 7 -9.40 0.05 -16.47
CA VAL A 7 -8.43 1.15 -16.38
C VAL A 7 -9.01 2.34 -15.61
N ARG A 8 -10.25 2.74 -15.90
CA ARG A 8 -10.94 3.79 -15.15
C ARG A 8 -11.05 3.46 -13.67
N ASP A 9 -11.43 2.24 -13.34
CA ASP A 9 -11.54 1.79 -11.95
C ASP A 9 -10.18 1.81 -11.24
N LEU A 10 -9.12 1.37 -11.90
CA LEU A 10 -7.76 1.44 -11.38
C LEU A 10 -7.32 2.88 -11.09
N LEU A 11 -7.50 3.78 -12.06
CA LEU A 11 -7.12 5.20 -11.89
C LEU A 11 -7.98 5.88 -10.82
N GLY A 12 -9.27 5.55 -10.72
CA GLY A 12 -10.16 6.05 -9.67
C GLY A 12 -9.75 5.58 -8.27
N LEU A 13 -9.37 4.31 -8.14
CA LEU A 13 -8.82 3.75 -6.89
C LEU A 13 -7.53 4.44 -6.49
N LEU A 14 -6.57 4.56 -7.42
CA LEU A 14 -5.30 5.26 -7.18
C LEU A 14 -5.53 6.73 -6.81
N ALA A 15 -6.34 7.46 -7.57
CA ALA A 15 -6.60 8.88 -7.30
C ALA A 15 -7.19 9.11 -5.89
N TYR A 16 -8.10 8.22 -5.45
CA TYR A 16 -8.63 8.34 -4.10
C TYR A 16 -7.61 7.95 -3.04
N ALA A 17 -6.78 6.93 -3.30
CA ALA A 17 -5.71 6.54 -2.39
C ALA A 17 -4.70 7.68 -2.16
N GLU A 18 -4.22 8.33 -3.22
CA GLU A 18 -3.32 9.48 -3.14
C GLU A 18 -3.93 10.66 -2.40
N LEU A 19 -5.22 10.95 -2.67
CA LEU A 19 -5.93 12.02 -1.97
C LEU A 19 -6.03 11.74 -0.46
N VAL A 20 -6.32 10.51 -0.07
CA VAL A 20 -6.38 10.11 1.34
C VAL A 20 -4.98 10.11 1.97
N ALA A 21 -3.94 9.66 1.25
CA ALA A 21 -2.55 9.68 1.70
C ALA A 21 -2.10 11.12 2.04
N PHE A 22 -2.44 12.10 1.18
CA PHE A 22 -2.20 13.52 1.47
C PHE A 22 -2.77 13.95 2.83
N PHE A 23 -4.04 13.65 3.10
CA PHE A 23 -4.68 14.03 4.37
C PHE A 23 -4.04 13.31 5.55
N ARG A 24 -3.75 12.01 5.43
CA ARG A 24 -3.15 11.22 6.50
C ARG A 24 -1.74 11.68 6.85
N LEU A 25 -0.87 11.89 5.86
CA LEU A 25 0.47 12.41 6.09
C LEU A 25 0.44 13.82 6.71
N SER A 26 -0.55 14.65 6.32
CA SER A 26 -0.75 15.97 6.92
C SER A 26 -1.18 15.89 8.39
N GLU A 27 -2.07 14.95 8.76
CA GLU A 27 -2.47 14.67 10.13
C GLU A 27 -1.30 14.10 10.94
N ASP A 28 -0.57 13.12 10.41
CA ASP A 28 0.57 12.48 11.05
C ASP A 28 1.73 13.47 11.27
N ALA A 29 1.88 14.48 10.39
CA ALA A 29 2.83 15.57 10.59
C ALA A 29 2.57 16.35 11.90
N ALA A 30 1.34 16.38 12.41
CA ALA A 30 1.03 17.00 13.69
C ALA A 30 1.63 16.22 14.87
N LEU A 31 1.85 14.91 14.73
CA LEU A 31 2.43 14.03 15.75
C LEU A 31 3.98 13.99 15.71
N ALA A 32 4.59 14.59 14.68
CA ALA A 32 6.03 14.56 14.49
C ALA A 32 6.78 15.17 15.67
N PRO A 33 7.84 14.50 16.19
CA PRO A 33 8.55 14.92 17.40
C PRO A 33 9.44 16.15 17.19
N SER A 34 9.78 16.49 15.94
CA SER A 34 10.61 17.64 15.61
C SER A 34 10.05 18.46 14.45
N LEU A 35 10.48 19.71 14.34
CA LEU A 35 10.12 20.56 13.19
C LEU A 35 10.66 19.99 11.86
N SER A 36 11.83 19.35 11.89
CA SER A 36 12.41 18.69 10.71
C SER A 36 11.53 17.54 10.25
N ASP A 37 11.08 16.67 11.15
CA ASP A 37 10.21 15.55 10.83
C ASP A 37 8.84 16.03 10.32
N LYS A 38 8.30 17.08 10.97
CA LYS A 38 7.06 17.73 10.51
C LYS A 38 7.19 18.27 9.09
N ALA A 39 8.30 18.94 8.77
CA ALA A 39 8.54 19.48 7.44
C ALA A 39 8.72 18.35 6.40
N ALA A 40 9.40 17.24 6.78
CA ALA A 40 9.56 16.08 5.91
C ALA A 40 8.21 15.47 5.53
N LEU A 41 7.35 15.16 6.51
CA LEU A 41 6.00 14.65 6.23
C LEU A 41 5.12 15.62 5.44
N GLY A 42 5.24 16.91 5.71
CA GLY A 42 4.56 17.93 4.90
C GLY A 42 4.99 17.91 3.44
N GLY A 43 6.29 17.69 3.18
CA GLY A 43 6.82 17.52 1.82
C GLY A 43 6.25 16.26 1.14
N MET A 44 6.18 15.15 1.86
CA MET A 44 5.58 13.90 1.38
C MET A 44 4.10 14.10 1.06
N ALA A 45 3.33 14.70 1.95
CA ALA A 45 1.92 15.00 1.69
C ALA A 45 1.72 15.82 0.41
N VAL A 46 2.57 16.82 0.15
CA VAL A 46 2.51 17.62 -1.08
C VAL A 46 2.76 16.76 -2.32
N ALA A 47 3.69 15.78 -2.25
CA ALA A 47 3.94 14.85 -3.35
C ALA A 47 2.69 14.00 -3.66
N GLU A 48 2.04 13.43 -2.64
CA GLU A 48 0.80 12.65 -2.81
C GLU A 48 -0.33 13.47 -3.45
N PHE A 49 -0.46 14.74 -3.03
CA PHE A 49 -1.43 15.63 -3.68
C PHE A 49 -1.07 15.91 -5.15
N GLY A 50 0.21 16.00 -5.49
CA GLY A 50 0.69 16.08 -6.87
C GLY A 50 0.31 14.83 -7.69
N HIS A 51 0.50 13.63 -7.14
CA HIS A 51 0.08 12.37 -7.75
C HIS A 51 -1.42 12.33 -7.98
N PHE A 52 -2.21 12.69 -6.97
CA PHE A 52 -3.67 12.84 -7.12
C PHE A 52 -4.04 13.74 -8.29
N GLN A 53 -3.38 14.91 -8.44
CA GLN A 53 -3.69 15.83 -9.53
C GLN A 53 -3.42 15.22 -10.91
N LEU A 54 -2.31 14.47 -11.08
CA LEU A 54 -1.99 13.79 -12.32
C LEU A 54 -3.06 12.74 -12.69
N LEU A 55 -3.47 11.93 -11.73
CA LEU A 55 -4.50 10.90 -11.92
C LEU A 55 -5.87 11.51 -12.21
N ARG A 56 -6.23 12.55 -11.48
CA ARG A 56 -7.48 13.31 -11.70
C ARG A 56 -7.56 13.86 -13.12
N ASP A 57 -6.47 14.45 -13.60
CA ASP A 57 -6.43 15.07 -14.91
C ASP A 57 -6.50 14.01 -16.02
N GLU A 58 -5.87 12.84 -15.82
CA GLU A 58 -6.00 11.71 -16.76
C GLU A 58 -7.42 11.15 -16.80
N ILE A 59 -8.08 10.96 -15.64
CA ILE A 59 -9.48 10.53 -15.59
C ILE A 59 -10.38 11.52 -16.34
N ALA A 60 -10.17 12.83 -16.14
CA ALA A 60 -10.91 13.86 -16.84
C ALA A 60 -10.66 13.82 -18.36
N ARG A 61 -9.41 13.55 -18.81
CA ARG A 61 -9.04 13.38 -20.21
C ARG A 61 -9.74 12.17 -20.86
N MET A 62 -10.02 11.13 -20.07
CA MET A 62 -10.83 9.98 -20.52
C MET A 62 -12.33 10.32 -20.69
N GLY A 63 -12.76 11.55 -20.39
CA GLY A 63 -14.15 11.99 -20.46
C GLY A 63 -15.01 11.54 -19.27
N VAL A 64 -14.40 11.16 -18.16
CA VAL A 64 -15.07 10.72 -16.93
C VAL A 64 -14.93 11.79 -15.86
N PRO A 65 -15.99 12.16 -15.11
CA PRO A 65 -15.85 13.00 -13.94
C PRO A 65 -14.99 12.30 -12.88
N PRO A 66 -13.86 12.90 -12.42
CA PRO A 66 -12.95 12.25 -11.47
C PRO A 66 -13.62 11.78 -10.19
N GLU A 67 -14.52 12.59 -9.63
CA GLU A 67 -15.29 12.23 -8.44
C GLU A 67 -16.09 10.92 -8.66
N GLN A 68 -16.73 10.77 -9.81
CA GLN A 68 -17.49 9.57 -10.15
C GLN A 68 -16.59 8.32 -10.26
N ALA A 69 -15.36 8.47 -10.75
CA ALA A 69 -14.40 7.38 -10.83
C ALA A 69 -13.89 6.96 -9.44
N MET A 70 -13.71 7.90 -8.53
CA MET A 70 -13.22 7.66 -7.17
C MET A 70 -14.30 7.11 -6.21
N LEU A 71 -15.55 7.53 -6.38
CA LEU A 71 -16.66 7.26 -5.46
C LEU A 71 -16.81 5.79 -5.03
N PRO A 72 -16.65 4.76 -5.90
CA PRO A 72 -16.75 3.35 -5.51
C PRO A 72 -15.70 2.90 -4.48
N PHE A 73 -14.60 3.61 -4.34
CA PHE A 73 -13.46 3.25 -3.51
C PHE A 73 -13.41 4.00 -2.18
N VAL A 74 -14.27 5.00 -2.00
CA VAL A 74 -14.36 5.80 -0.76
C VAL A 74 -14.62 4.90 0.44
N GLY A 75 -15.69 4.10 0.43
CA GLY A 75 -16.04 3.25 1.57
C GLY A 75 -14.94 2.26 1.98
N PRO A 76 -14.41 1.45 1.04
CA PRO A 76 -13.32 0.50 1.35
C PRO A 76 -12.06 1.16 1.92
N LEU A 77 -11.60 2.29 1.34
CA LEU A 77 -10.41 2.96 1.81
C LEU A 77 -10.63 3.67 3.15
N ASP A 78 -11.77 4.33 3.33
CA ASP A 78 -12.11 4.95 4.60
C ASP A 78 -12.25 3.92 5.73
N ASP A 79 -12.85 2.76 5.46
CA ASP A 79 -12.93 1.64 6.41
C ASP A 79 -11.54 1.11 6.79
N PHE A 80 -10.62 0.97 5.81
CA PHE A 80 -9.23 0.62 6.09
C PHE A 80 -8.59 1.64 7.05
N HIS A 81 -8.70 2.92 6.75
CA HIS A 81 -8.09 3.96 7.55
C HIS A 81 -8.71 4.08 8.95
N ALA A 82 -10.01 3.92 9.08
CA ALA A 82 -10.71 3.92 10.37
C ALA A 82 -10.28 2.75 11.27
N ARG A 83 -10.06 1.57 10.67
CA ARG A 83 -9.61 0.36 11.40
C ARG A 83 -8.12 0.35 11.70
N THR A 84 -7.35 1.17 11.01
CA THR A 84 -5.89 1.28 11.14
C THR A 84 -5.47 2.70 11.55
N THR A 85 -6.19 3.31 12.47
CA THR A 85 -5.80 4.61 13.03
C THR A 85 -4.55 4.42 13.89
N PRO A 86 -3.42 5.11 13.57
CA PRO A 86 -2.21 5.02 14.36
C PRO A 86 -2.43 5.60 15.76
N SER A 87 -1.83 4.98 16.77
CA SER A 87 -1.86 5.48 18.15
C SER A 87 -0.74 6.47 18.45
N ASP A 88 0.31 6.46 17.67
CA ASP A 88 1.47 7.34 17.80
C ASP A 88 2.19 7.57 16.45
N TRP A 89 3.21 8.44 16.51
CA TRP A 89 4.09 8.79 15.40
C TRP A 89 4.69 7.58 14.68
N LEU A 90 5.22 6.58 15.41
CA LEU A 90 5.89 5.43 14.83
C LEU A 90 4.90 4.51 14.11
N GLU A 91 3.71 4.32 14.66
CA GLU A 91 2.64 3.59 13.98
C GLU A 91 2.18 4.29 12.71
N GLY A 92 2.14 5.63 12.67
CA GLY A 92 1.90 6.42 11.48
C GLY A 92 2.94 6.16 10.40
N LEU A 93 4.22 6.22 10.75
CA LEU A 93 5.34 5.94 9.83
C LEU A 93 5.30 4.51 9.28
N VAL A 94 5.11 3.51 10.14
CA VAL A 94 5.00 2.10 9.71
C VAL A 94 3.79 1.91 8.80
N LYS A 95 2.65 2.56 9.10
CA LYS A 95 1.45 2.48 8.26
C LYS A 95 1.70 3.05 6.87
N ALA A 96 2.29 4.23 6.76
CA ALA A 96 2.64 4.81 5.47
C ALA A 96 3.55 3.85 4.68
N TYR A 97 4.68 3.43 5.25
CA TYR A 97 5.66 2.60 4.57
C TYR A 97 5.15 1.21 4.15
N VAL A 98 4.45 0.52 5.06
CA VAL A 98 3.93 -0.83 4.78
C VAL A 98 2.71 -0.77 3.87
N GLY A 99 1.78 0.17 4.14
CA GLY A 99 0.55 0.31 3.36
C GLY A 99 0.83 0.71 1.92
N ASP A 100 1.62 1.77 1.72
CA ASP A 100 1.99 2.26 0.40
C ASP A 100 2.84 1.24 -0.35
N GLY A 101 3.75 0.54 0.35
CA GLY A 101 4.57 -0.50 -0.25
C GLY A 101 3.75 -1.67 -0.81
N ILE A 102 2.76 -2.18 -0.07
CA ILE A 102 1.87 -3.25 -0.52
C ILE A 102 1.03 -2.78 -1.71
N ALA A 103 0.46 -1.58 -1.62
CA ALA A 103 -0.33 -0.99 -2.69
C ALA A 103 0.51 -0.80 -3.96
N ALA A 104 1.72 -0.26 -3.82
CA ALA A 104 2.63 -0.04 -4.93
C ALA A 104 3.03 -1.33 -5.67
N ASP A 105 3.35 -2.40 -4.95
CA ASP A 105 3.69 -3.70 -5.56
C ASP A 105 2.51 -4.25 -6.36
N PHE A 106 1.31 -4.11 -5.81
CA PHE A 106 0.09 -4.52 -6.48
C PHE A 106 -0.19 -3.71 -7.75
N TYR A 107 -0.08 -2.39 -7.69
CA TYR A 107 -0.30 -1.52 -8.84
C TYR A 107 0.78 -1.69 -9.92
N ARG A 108 2.04 -1.93 -9.54
CA ARG A 108 3.11 -2.25 -10.51
C ARG A 108 2.81 -3.53 -11.28
N ALA A 109 2.29 -4.57 -10.60
CA ALA A 109 1.90 -5.80 -11.27
C ALA A 109 0.77 -5.58 -12.31
N ILE A 110 -0.19 -4.69 -12.01
CA ILE A 110 -1.27 -4.34 -12.93
C ILE A 110 -0.74 -3.48 -14.09
N ALA A 111 0.19 -2.59 -13.82
CA ALA A 111 0.75 -1.66 -14.81
C ALA A 111 1.30 -2.38 -16.04
N GLU A 112 1.80 -3.63 -15.89
CA GLU A 112 2.26 -4.46 -16.98
C GLU A 112 1.20 -4.78 -18.05
N LEU A 113 -0.08 -4.68 -17.70
CA LEU A 113 -1.23 -4.95 -18.61
C LEU A 113 -1.77 -3.71 -19.29
N LEU A 114 -1.29 -2.53 -18.90
CA LEU A 114 -1.77 -1.24 -19.37
C LEU A 114 -1.09 -0.86 -20.69
N ASP A 115 -1.74 0.03 -21.44
CA ASP A 115 -1.08 0.68 -22.57
C ASP A 115 0.10 1.56 -22.09
N PRO A 116 1.10 1.81 -22.97
CA PRO A 116 2.33 2.47 -22.55
C PRO A 116 2.14 3.83 -21.86
N PRO A 117 1.27 4.74 -22.34
CA PRO A 117 1.03 6.02 -21.65
C PRO A 117 0.44 5.86 -20.25
N THR A 118 -0.58 5.02 -20.10
CA THR A 118 -1.23 4.76 -18.81
C THR A 118 -0.29 4.03 -17.85
N ARG A 119 0.50 3.07 -18.36
CA ARG A 119 1.55 2.40 -17.57
C ARG A 119 2.55 3.42 -17.02
N GLN A 120 3.05 4.32 -17.87
CA GLN A 120 4.03 5.31 -17.44
C GLN A 120 3.47 6.21 -16.35
N LEU A 121 2.23 6.70 -16.51
CA LEU A 121 1.56 7.49 -15.49
C LEU A 121 1.49 6.76 -14.14
N VAL A 122 1.07 5.50 -14.14
CA VAL A 122 1.00 4.69 -12.90
C VAL A 122 2.39 4.53 -12.28
N LEU A 123 3.42 4.25 -13.08
CA LEU A 123 4.79 4.10 -12.57
C LEU A 123 5.36 5.42 -12.03
N ASP A 124 5.05 6.56 -12.65
CA ASP A 124 5.47 7.87 -12.18
C ASP A 124 4.82 8.22 -10.83
N VAL A 125 3.55 7.90 -10.64
CA VAL A 125 2.82 8.06 -9.37
C VAL A 125 3.39 7.15 -8.28
N LEU A 126 3.84 5.94 -8.62
CA LEU A 126 4.41 4.98 -7.67
C LEU A 126 5.92 5.15 -7.45
N ALA A 127 6.53 6.19 -8.00
CA ALA A 127 7.95 6.47 -7.79
C ALA A 127 8.20 6.89 -6.34
N ASP A 128 9.19 6.24 -5.68
CA ASP A 128 9.59 6.62 -4.33
C ASP A 128 10.25 8.02 -4.35
N THR A 129 9.72 8.93 -3.55
CA THR A 129 10.20 10.29 -3.39
C THR A 129 11.08 10.47 -2.14
N GLY A 130 11.69 9.38 -1.62
CA GLY A 130 12.53 9.38 -0.43
C GLY A 130 11.77 9.04 0.87
N HIS A 131 10.52 8.62 0.76
CA HIS A 131 9.70 8.18 1.90
C HIS A 131 10.31 6.98 2.61
N ALA A 132 10.78 5.98 1.85
CA ALA A 132 11.34 4.75 2.40
C ALA A 132 12.54 5.01 3.31
N ASP A 133 13.50 5.82 2.86
CA ASP A 133 14.71 6.16 3.64
C ASP A 133 14.37 6.96 4.89
N PHE A 134 13.45 7.91 4.78
CA PHE A 134 13.01 8.68 5.94
C PHE A 134 12.37 7.78 7.00
N VAL A 135 11.39 6.98 6.62
CA VAL A 135 10.66 6.11 7.56
C VAL A 135 11.59 5.08 8.19
N THR A 136 12.40 4.37 7.39
CA THR A 136 13.29 3.32 7.89
C THR A 136 14.32 3.89 8.86
N SER A 137 14.89 5.07 8.59
CA SER A 137 15.83 5.72 9.50
C SER A 137 15.21 6.09 10.85
N ARG A 138 13.98 6.59 10.87
CA ARG A 138 13.28 6.99 12.09
C ARG A 138 12.83 5.79 12.93
N VAL A 139 12.28 4.76 12.28
CA VAL A 139 11.83 3.55 12.97
C VAL A 139 13.03 2.80 13.56
N ARG A 140 14.12 2.63 12.80
CA ARG A 140 15.36 2.00 13.32
C ARG A 140 15.95 2.76 14.50
N ALA A 141 16.05 4.09 14.41
CA ALA A 141 16.54 4.90 15.53
C ALA A 141 15.67 4.74 16.80
N ALA A 142 14.36 4.59 16.65
CA ALA A 142 13.46 4.34 17.77
C ALA A 142 13.67 2.95 18.39
N ILE A 143 13.87 1.91 17.56
CA ILE A 143 14.17 0.55 18.00
C ILE A 143 15.53 0.48 18.72
N ASP A 144 16.55 1.17 18.20
CA ASP A 144 17.87 1.27 18.82
C ASP A 144 17.82 1.94 20.20
N ALA A 145 16.93 2.93 20.35
CA ALA A 145 16.72 3.61 21.63
C ALA A 145 15.89 2.78 22.63
N ASP A 146 14.89 2.04 22.17
CA ASP A 146 14.04 1.16 22.96
C ASP A 146 13.64 -0.10 22.15
N PRO A 147 14.33 -1.23 22.32
CA PRO A 147 14.02 -2.47 21.63
C PRO A 147 12.60 -3.02 21.85
N ALA A 148 11.91 -2.64 22.94
CA ALA A 148 10.55 -3.09 23.23
C ALA A 148 9.54 -2.57 22.18
N VAL A 149 9.87 -1.48 21.49
CA VAL A 149 9.05 -0.90 20.41
C VAL A 149 8.89 -1.84 19.22
N ALA A 150 9.91 -2.65 18.93
CA ALA A 150 9.92 -3.53 17.73
C ALA A 150 8.76 -4.53 17.72
N GLY A 151 8.48 -5.19 18.85
CA GLY A 151 7.39 -6.18 18.95
C GLY A 151 6.01 -5.55 18.68
N ARG A 152 5.76 -4.36 19.21
CA ARG A 152 4.52 -3.62 19.01
C ARG A 152 4.36 -3.20 17.55
N LEU A 153 5.39 -2.66 16.94
CA LEU A 153 5.35 -2.22 15.53
C LEU A 153 5.21 -3.42 14.56
N ALA A 154 5.81 -4.58 14.87
CA ALA A 154 5.62 -5.79 14.08
C ALA A 154 4.18 -6.30 14.13
N LEU A 155 3.52 -6.26 15.30
CA LEU A 155 2.10 -6.60 15.44
C LEU A 155 1.21 -5.60 14.68
N TRP A 156 1.56 -4.32 14.74
CA TRP A 156 0.87 -3.28 13.99
C TRP A 156 0.97 -3.50 12.47
N ALA A 157 2.17 -3.77 11.96
CA ALA A 157 2.37 -4.07 10.53
C ALA A 157 1.53 -5.26 10.07
N ARG A 158 1.46 -6.36 10.86
CA ARG A 158 0.57 -7.49 10.55
C ARG A 158 -0.90 -7.12 10.47
N ARG A 159 -1.36 -6.27 11.38
CA ARG A 159 -2.73 -5.77 11.35
C ARG A 159 -3.00 -4.98 10.07
N LEU A 160 -2.07 -4.12 9.66
CA LEU A 160 -2.16 -3.34 8.41
C LEU A 160 -2.34 -4.26 7.19
N VAL A 161 -1.53 -5.31 7.07
CA VAL A 161 -1.63 -6.30 5.99
C VAL A 161 -2.99 -7.00 6.00
N GLY A 162 -3.44 -7.46 7.16
CA GLY A 162 -4.75 -8.13 7.29
C GLY A 162 -5.92 -7.25 6.87
N GLU A 163 -5.94 -6.00 7.31
CA GLU A 163 -6.99 -5.04 6.94
C GLU A 163 -6.90 -4.65 5.45
N ALA A 164 -5.68 -4.46 4.90
CA ALA A 164 -5.50 -4.17 3.49
C ALA A 164 -6.04 -5.30 2.60
N LEU A 165 -5.73 -6.56 2.93
CA LEU A 165 -6.25 -7.72 2.22
C LEU A 165 -7.78 -7.83 2.32
N ALA A 166 -8.37 -7.55 3.48
CA ALA A 166 -9.82 -7.57 3.66
C ALA A 166 -10.51 -6.54 2.74
N GLN A 167 -9.97 -5.32 2.64
CA GLN A 167 -10.53 -4.30 1.75
C GLN A 167 -10.26 -4.61 0.28
N ALA A 168 -9.10 -5.18 -0.08
CA ALA A 168 -8.82 -5.61 -1.43
C ALA A 168 -9.81 -6.69 -1.92
N HIS A 169 -10.14 -7.66 -1.06
CA HIS A 169 -11.18 -8.65 -1.36
C HIS A 169 -12.56 -8.02 -1.58
N ARG A 170 -12.93 -7.05 -0.74
CA ARG A 170 -14.19 -6.33 -0.89
C ARG A 170 -14.27 -5.58 -2.21
N VAL A 171 -13.24 -4.81 -2.54
CA VAL A 171 -13.16 -4.07 -3.81
C VAL A 171 -13.22 -5.04 -5.00
N ALA A 172 -12.50 -6.16 -4.96
CA ALA A 172 -12.55 -7.15 -6.04
C ALA A 172 -13.94 -7.78 -6.20
N ALA A 173 -14.68 -8.03 -5.11
CA ALA A 173 -16.05 -8.55 -5.17
C ALA A 173 -17.06 -7.53 -5.73
N GLU A 174 -16.88 -6.24 -5.42
CA GLU A 174 -17.81 -5.18 -5.83
C GLU A 174 -17.49 -4.61 -7.23
N ARG A 175 -16.23 -4.74 -7.71
CA ARG A 175 -15.72 -4.15 -8.95
C ARG A 175 -15.21 -5.20 -9.93
N ALA A 176 -16.12 -5.90 -10.61
CA ALA A 176 -15.78 -6.95 -11.58
C ALA A 176 -14.83 -6.48 -12.72
N PRO A 177 -14.87 -5.25 -13.27
CA PRO A 177 -13.89 -4.79 -14.24
C PRO A 177 -12.46 -4.73 -13.68
N LEU A 178 -12.30 -4.23 -12.47
CA LEU A 178 -11.02 -4.19 -11.77
C LEU A 178 -10.56 -5.61 -11.41
N ALA A 179 -11.45 -6.46 -10.90
CA ALA A 179 -11.13 -7.86 -10.60
C ALA A 179 -10.62 -8.63 -11.82
N ARG A 180 -11.23 -8.43 -13.02
CA ARG A 180 -10.73 -9.00 -14.27
C ARG A 180 -9.37 -8.46 -14.69
N LEU A 181 -9.12 -7.17 -14.47
CA LEU A 181 -7.81 -6.58 -14.73
C LEU A 181 -6.74 -7.22 -13.83
N LEU A 182 -7.06 -7.42 -12.55
CA LEU A 182 -6.20 -8.12 -11.60
C LEU A 182 -5.95 -9.58 -11.97
N ALA A 183 -7.00 -10.32 -12.33
CA ALA A 183 -6.88 -11.69 -12.82
C ALA A 183 -5.96 -11.77 -14.04
N GLY A 184 -6.06 -10.79 -14.96
CA GLY A 184 -5.17 -10.70 -16.13
C GLY A 184 -3.71 -10.43 -15.77
N ALA A 185 -3.42 -9.67 -14.70
CA ALA A 185 -2.06 -9.44 -14.20
C ALA A 185 -1.43 -10.70 -13.61
N VAL A 186 -2.29 -11.64 -13.22
CA VAL A 186 -1.89 -12.92 -12.63
C VAL A 186 -1.76 -14.01 -13.70
N SER A 187 -2.44 -13.88 -14.84
CA SER A 187 -2.49 -14.91 -15.89
C SER A 187 -1.47 -14.63 -17.00
N SER A 188 -0.28 -15.26 -16.92
CA SER A 188 0.68 -15.32 -18.03
C SER A 188 0.39 -16.57 -18.89
N PRO A 189 0.33 -16.46 -20.24
CA PRO A 189 -0.08 -17.58 -21.11
C PRO A 189 0.88 -18.77 -21.12
N ASP A 190 2.11 -18.60 -20.63
CA ASP A 190 3.20 -19.56 -20.83
C ASP A 190 3.70 -20.25 -19.53
N GLY A 191 2.99 -20.14 -18.41
CA GLY A 191 3.43 -20.71 -17.13
C GLY A 191 2.89 -22.12 -16.84
N PRO A 192 3.72 -23.10 -16.41
CA PRO A 192 3.23 -24.41 -15.97
C PRO A 192 2.47 -24.24 -14.64
N GLY A 193 1.16 -24.41 -14.65
CA GLY A 193 0.35 -24.42 -13.43
C GLY A 193 -1.04 -23.76 -13.51
N GLY A 194 -1.39 -23.15 -14.64
CA GLY A 194 -2.70 -22.50 -14.80
C GLY A 194 -2.94 -21.32 -13.85
N GLU A 195 -4.15 -20.78 -13.88
CA GLU A 195 -4.58 -19.57 -13.16
C GLU A 195 -4.30 -19.60 -11.64
N GLN A 196 -4.45 -20.75 -10.96
CA GLN A 196 -4.17 -20.93 -9.54
C GLN A 196 -2.67 -20.85 -9.20
N GLY A 197 -1.79 -21.34 -10.08
CA GLY A 197 -0.34 -21.26 -9.88
C GLY A 197 0.21 -19.84 -10.00
N GLU A 198 -0.43 -18.98 -10.78
CA GLU A 198 -0.01 -17.60 -11.00
C GLU A 198 -0.47 -16.68 -9.87
N ILE A 199 -1.68 -16.86 -9.36
CA ILE A 199 -2.16 -16.21 -8.13
C ILE A 199 -1.20 -16.52 -6.99
N GLY A 200 -0.81 -17.78 -6.83
CA GLY A 200 0.16 -18.20 -5.82
C GLY A 200 1.52 -17.49 -5.97
N ARG A 201 2.02 -17.34 -7.20
CA ARG A 201 3.29 -16.62 -7.46
C ARG A 201 3.19 -15.11 -7.16
N MET A 202 2.06 -14.48 -7.48
CA MET A 202 1.84 -13.08 -7.14
C MET A 202 1.83 -12.89 -5.61
N PHE A 203 1.08 -13.72 -4.88
CA PHE A 203 1.06 -13.66 -3.42
C PHE A 203 2.43 -13.95 -2.82
N ALA A 204 3.21 -14.88 -3.37
CA ALA A 204 4.57 -15.14 -2.93
C ALA A 204 5.45 -13.89 -3.10
N ARG A 205 5.43 -13.25 -4.26
CA ARG A 205 6.18 -11.99 -4.50
C ARG A 205 5.76 -10.86 -3.56
N LEU A 206 4.45 -10.70 -3.30
CA LEU A 206 3.96 -9.69 -2.35
C LEU A 206 4.43 -9.99 -0.92
N THR A 207 4.48 -11.27 -0.55
CA THR A 207 4.98 -11.71 0.76
C THR A 207 6.48 -11.46 0.87
N ASP A 208 7.28 -11.87 -0.13
CA ASP A 208 8.73 -11.65 -0.15
C ASP A 208 9.06 -10.15 -0.05
N ALA A 209 8.37 -9.32 -0.84
CA ALA A 209 8.56 -7.85 -0.79
C ALA A 209 8.12 -7.25 0.56
N HIS A 210 7.10 -7.81 1.20
CA HIS A 210 6.70 -7.41 2.55
C HIS A 210 7.77 -7.79 3.59
N ASP A 211 8.33 -9.00 3.51
CA ASP A 211 9.41 -9.48 4.39
C ASP A 211 10.66 -8.59 4.25
N GLU A 212 11.01 -8.19 3.02
CA GLU A 212 12.10 -7.24 2.78
C GLU A 212 11.82 -5.88 3.44
N ARG A 213 10.58 -5.37 3.35
CA ARG A 213 10.18 -4.12 4.04
C ARG A 213 10.27 -4.24 5.55
N MET A 214 9.84 -5.36 6.11
CA MET A 214 9.96 -5.61 7.55
C MET A 214 11.42 -5.69 8.01
N ALA A 215 12.29 -6.32 7.21
CA ALA A 215 13.72 -6.34 7.46
C ALA A 215 14.34 -4.94 7.37
N ALA A 216 13.93 -4.12 6.39
CA ALA A 216 14.37 -2.73 6.24
C ALA A 216 13.99 -1.88 7.47
N LEU A 217 12.82 -2.10 8.06
CA LEU A 217 12.40 -1.43 9.30
C LEU A 217 13.11 -1.95 10.56
N GLY A 218 13.85 -3.07 10.50
CA GLY A 218 14.41 -3.74 11.69
C GLY A 218 13.38 -4.57 12.46
N LEU A 219 12.29 -4.96 11.82
CA LEU A 219 11.17 -5.72 12.40
C LEU A 219 11.18 -7.20 12.01
N ALA A 220 12.17 -7.67 11.24
CA ALA A 220 12.31 -9.07 10.86
C ALA A 220 12.52 -9.96 12.10
N GLY A 221 11.89 -11.15 12.11
CA GLY A 221 12.00 -12.12 13.23
C GLY A 221 10.99 -11.90 14.37
N TRP A 222 10.40 -10.73 14.50
CA TRP A 222 9.30 -10.46 15.44
C TRP A 222 7.94 -10.97 14.92
N GLU A 223 7.89 -11.42 13.68
CA GLU A 223 6.72 -11.96 13.01
C GLU A 223 6.36 -13.39 13.45
N ARG A 224 7.33 -14.13 13.96
CA ARG A 224 7.09 -15.48 14.50
C ARG A 224 6.59 -15.38 15.93
N VAL A 225 5.35 -15.79 16.15
CA VAL A 225 4.90 -16.17 17.50
C VAL A 225 5.87 -17.25 17.96
N PRO A 226 6.59 -17.10 19.10
CA PRO A 226 7.37 -18.22 19.61
C PRO A 226 6.42 -19.40 19.76
N GLU A 227 6.71 -20.52 19.10
CA GLU A 227 6.05 -21.78 19.39
C GLU A 227 6.19 -21.97 20.91
N ALA A 228 5.06 -21.99 21.60
CA ALA A 228 5.07 -22.30 23.03
C ALA A 228 5.81 -23.64 23.16
N GLU A 229 6.96 -23.62 23.84
CA GLU A 229 7.65 -24.85 24.21
C GLU A 229 6.62 -25.79 24.80
N ALA A 230 6.33 -26.88 24.09
CA ALA A 230 5.47 -27.93 24.62
C ALA A 230 6.10 -28.39 25.94
N PRO A 231 5.34 -28.45 27.05
CA PRO A 231 5.88 -28.96 28.30
C PRO A 231 6.41 -30.35 28.05
N GLY A 232 7.71 -30.54 28.30
CA GLY A 232 8.38 -31.84 28.18
C GLY A 232 7.62 -32.92 28.98
N PRO A 233 7.58 -34.17 28.49
CA PRO A 233 6.91 -35.25 29.22
C PRO A 233 7.65 -35.49 30.56
N GLY A 234 6.90 -35.23 31.66
CA GLY A 234 7.32 -35.57 33.00
C GLY A 234 7.20 -37.09 33.27
#